data_35831868193d2c94133b07d99f5046da
#
_entry.id   35831868193d2c94133b07d99f5046da
#
_cell.length_a   1.000
_cell.length_b   1.000
_cell.length_c   1.000
_cell.angle_alpha   90.00
_cell.angle_beta   90.00
_cell.angle_gamma   90.00
#
_symmetry.space_group_name_H-M   'P 1'
#
loop_
_entity.id
_entity.type
_entity.pdbx_description
1 polymer ?
#
loop_
_entity_poly.entity_id
_entity_poly.type
_entity_poly.pdbx_seq_one_letter_code
_entity_poly.pdbx_strand_id
1 'polypeptide(L)'
;TGVLERVDARRAVLACGHSARDTFAVVHGAGVAMEQKPFSVGVRIEHDQGAVNRAQYGDAAAHPALGAADYKLAVHLPDGRSAYTFCMCPGGEVVCAASEEGGVVVNGMSRFARDGANANAALLVGVGPEDFGSDHPLAGVERAAFEAARSAGGEAYQAPAQTVGDFLAGRASAAGASVRPTYARGVAWCDLRACLPGFVADALAEALPLLDRRLRGFADAGAVMTGVETRSSSPVRIVRDDALQARVEGAPDDAPESGLYPCGEGAGYAGGIMSAACDGLRVARALASAFEPR
;
A
#
# COMPACT_ATOMS: atom_id res chain seq x y z
N THR A 1 21.57 -3.04 -19.84
CA THR A 1 22.46 -2.99 -21.02
C THR A 1 22.37 -1.65 -21.77
N GLY A 2 21.32 -0.84 -21.57
CA GLY A 2 21.12 0.47 -22.22
C GLY A 2 20.90 0.42 -23.75
N VAL A 3 20.75 -0.76 -24.33
CA VAL A 3 20.44 -0.91 -25.75
C VAL A 3 18.91 -0.90 -25.91
N LEU A 4 18.43 0.05 -26.73
CA LEU A 4 17.04 0.09 -27.15
C LEU A 4 16.82 -0.91 -28.29
N GLU A 5 15.86 -1.81 -28.11
CA GLU A 5 15.42 -2.75 -29.13
C GLU A 5 13.95 -2.50 -29.44
N ARG A 6 13.59 -2.45 -30.72
CA ARG A 6 12.21 -2.36 -31.18
C ARG A 6 11.70 -3.76 -31.54
N VAL A 7 10.62 -4.17 -30.88
CA VAL A 7 9.93 -5.44 -31.17
C VAL A 7 8.54 -5.09 -31.70
N ASP A 8 8.23 -5.52 -32.91
CA ASP A 8 6.89 -5.37 -33.48
C ASP A 8 5.97 -6.44 -32.90
N ALA A 9 4.94 -6.01 -32.19
CA ALA A 9 3.94 -6.88 -31.59
C ALA A 9 2.53 -6.39 -31.93
N ARG A 10 1.65 -7.32 -32.33
CA ARG A 10 0.24 -7.01 -32.58
C ARG A 10 -0.55 -6.94 -31.26
N ARG A 11 -0.09 -7.63 -30.23
CA ARG A 11 -0.75 -7.71 -28.92
C ARG A 11 0.29 -7.71 -27.83
N ALA A 12 0.03 -6.97 -26.75
CA ALA A 12 0.91 -6.86 -25.60
C ALA A 12 0.11 -6.94 -24.30
N VAL A 13 0.65 -7.60 -23.28
CA VAL A 13 0.09 -7.60 -21.93
C VAL A 13 0.88 -6.64 -21.05
N LEU A 14 0.21 -5.68 -20.44
CA LEU A 14 0.81 -4.73 -19.51
C LEU A 14 0.51 -5.15 -18.06
N ALA A 15 1.47 -5.81 -17.41
CA ALA A 15 1.36 -6.34 -16.06
C ALA A 15 2.47 -5.79 -15.14
N CYS A 16 2.66 -4.47 -15.14
CA CYS A 16 3.81 -3.78 -14.53
C CYS A 16 3.72 -3.60 -13.01
N GLY A 17 2.57 -3.92 -12.39
CA GLY A 17 2.30 -3.64 -10.98
C GLY A 17 2.03 -2.15 -10.69
N HIS A 18 1.61 -1.86 -9.44
CA HIS A 18 1.17 -0.51 -9.06
C HIS A 18 2.31 0.47 -8.76
N SER A 19 3.54 -0.01 -8.66
CA SER A 19 4.71 0.84 -8.36
C SER A 19 5.43 1.39 -9.60
N ALA A 20 4.99 0.99 -10.81
CA ALA A 20 5.58 1.42 -12.08
C ALA A 20 4.99 2.79 -12.53
N ARG A 21 5.23 3.84 -11.75
CA ARG A 21 4.64 5.17 -11.94
C ARG A 21 5.10 5.84 -13.23
N ASP A 22 6.36 5.68 -13.60
CA ASP A 22 6.95 6.09 -14.87
C ASP A 22 6.21 5.45 -16.06
N THR A 23 5.86 4.18 -15.94
CA THR A 23 5.08 3.45 -16.95
C THR A 23 3.69 4.03 -17.10
N PHE A 24 3.01 4.43 -16.03
CA PHE A 24 1.71 5.10 -16.12
C PHE A 24 1.80 6.39 -16.92
N ALA A 25 2.82 7.21 -16.67
CA ALA A 25 3.03 8.45 -17.42
C ALA A 25 3.28 8.18 -18.92
N VAL A 26 4.08 7.17 -19.24
CA VAL A 26 4.35 6.77 -20.65
C VAL A 26 3.10 6.27 -21.33
N VAL A 27 2.32 5.40 -20.67
CA VAL A 27 1.10 4.81 -21.26
C VAL A 27 0.00 5.86 -21.41
N HIS A 28 -0.17 6.76 -20.46
CA HIS A 28 -1.10 7.90 -20.59
C HIS A 28 -0.67 8.85 -21.70
N GLY A 29 0.63 9.20 -21.76
CA GLY A 29 1.19 10.03 -22.83
C GLY A 29 1.06 9.42 -24.24
N ALA A 30 0.88 8.10 -24.33
CA ALA A 30 0.57 7.39 -25.57
C ALA A 30 -0.93 7.42 -25.93
N GLY A 31 -1.77 8.12 -25.16
CA GLY A 31 -3.20 8.29 -25.41
C GLY A 31 -4.08 7.15 -24.86
N VAL A 32 -3.57 6.32 -23.96
CA VAL A 32 -4.39 5.29 -23.31
C VAL A 32 -5.28 5.94 -22.24
N ALA A 33 -6.57 5.64 -22.27
CA ALA A 33 -7.55 6.17 -21.33
C ALA A 33 -7.29 5.65 -19.91
N MET A 34 -7.22 6.57 -18.97
CA MET A 34 -7.03 6.29 -17.55
C MET A 34 -8.02 7.06 -16.69
N GLU A 35 -8.35 6.53 -15.54
CA GLU A 35 -9.19 7.19 -14.54
C GLU A 35 -8.54 7.11 -13.16
N GLN A 36 -8.85 8.08 -12.33
CA GLN A 36 -8.44 8.07 -10.92
C GLN A 36 -9.11 6.90 -10.20
N LYS A 37 -8.38 6.29 -9.28
CA LYS A 37 -8.89 5.18 -8.49
C LYS A 37 -8.61 5.41 -7.01
N PRO A 38 -9.59 5.19 -6.11
CA PRO A 38 -9.34 5.18 -4.68
C PRO A 38 -8.27 4.17 -4.29
N PHE A 39 -7.43 4.54 -3.32
CA PHE A 39 -6.43 3.69 -2.71
C PHE A 39 -6.33 4.00 -1.21
N SER A 40 -5.25 3.67 -0.53
CA SER A 40 -5.12 3.94 0.89
C SER A 40 -3.70 4.34 1.26
N VAL A 41 -3.62 5.22 2.24
CA VAL A 41 -2.38 5.82 2.74
C VAL A 41 -2.32 5.69 4.26
N GLY A 42 -1.14 5.48 4.80
CA GLY A 42 -0.93 5.40 6.24
C GLY A 42 0.49 5.03 6.62
N VAL A 43 0.59 4.16 7.60
CA VAL A 43 1.85 3.76 8.24
C VAL A 43 1.89 2.27 8.49
N ARG A 44 3.06 1.71 8.79
CA ARG A 44 3.21 0.43 9.45
C ARG A 44 3.18 0.62 10.96
N ILE A 45 2.34 -0.14 11.64
CA ILE A 45 2.32 -0.20 13.11
C ILE A 45 2.93 -1.51 13.58
N GLU A 46 3.88 -1.43 14.53
CA GLU A 46 4.58 -2.56 15.12
C GLU A 46 4.20 -2.73 16.58
N HIS A 47 3.94 -3.98 16.97
CA HIS A 47 3.67 -4.40 18.34
C HIS A 47 4.58 -5.56 18.74
N ASP A 48 4.79 -5.78 20.02
CA ASP A 48 5.35 -7.03 20.53
C ASP A 48 4.45 -8.21 20.14
N GLN A 49 5.00 -9.24 19.48
CA GLN A 49 4.22 -10.40 19.03
C GLN A 49 3.60 -11.15 20.21
N GLY A 50 4.29 -11.22 21.34
CA GLY A 50 3.76 -11.87 22.55
C GLY A 50 2.56 -11.12 23.12
N ALA A 51 2.53 -9.78 23.03
CA ALA A 51 1.36 -8.99 23.41
C ALA A 51 0.17 -9.27 22.49
N VAL A 52 0.40 -9.36 21.17
CA VAL A 52 -0.63 -9.73 20.20
C VAL A 52 -1.16 -11.14 20.46
N ASN A 53 -0.28 -12.11 20.73
CA ASN A 53 -0.68 -13.48 21.09
C ASN A 53 -1.60 -13.48 22.33
N ARG A 54 -1.22 -12.75 23.37
CA ARG A 54 -2.06 -12.64 24.57
C ARG A 54 -3.41 -11.98 24.32
N ALA A 55 -3.44 -10.94 23.49
CA ALA A 55 -4.69 -10.26 23.12
C ALA A 55 -5.65 -11.17 22.34
N GLN A 56 -5.11 -12.04 21.46
CA GLN A 56 -5.90 -12.94 20.62
C GLN A 56 -6.25 -14.26 21.30
N TYR A 57 -5.31 -14.86 22.03
CA TYR A 57 -5.43 -16.23 22.55
C TYR A 57 -5.68 -16.28 24.07
N GLY A 58 -5.59 -15.13 24.78
CA GLY A 58 -5.74 -15.09 26.23
C GLY A 58 -4.76 -16.04 26.95
N ASP A 59 -5.28 -16.85 27.85
CA ASP A 59 -4.48 -17.81 28.62
C ASP A 59 -3.84 -18.91 27.77
N ALA A 60 -4.36 -19.14 26.56
CA ALA A 60 -3.81 -20.11 25.62
C ALA A 60 -2.60 -19.59 24.81
N ALA A 61 -2.17 -18.35 25.00
CA ALA A 61 -1.12 -17.71 24.20
C ALA A 61 0.23 -18.46 24.17
N ALA A 62 0.52 -19.28 25.19
CA ALA A 62 1.72 -20.10 25.27
C ALA A 62 1.52 -21.54 24.74
N HIS A 63 0.34 -21.88 24.22
CA HIS A 63 0.05 -23.25 23.77
C HIS A 63 0.87 -23.59 22.51
N PRO A 64 1.64 -24.70 22.49
CA PRO A 64 2.60 -24.99 21.43
C PRO A 64 1.96 -25.27 20.06
N ALA A 65 0.67 -25.60 20.00
CA ALA A 65 -0.05 -25.80 18.74
C ALA A 65 -0.54 -24.47 18.12
N LEU A 66 -0.46 -23.35 18.84
CA LEU A 66 -0.80 -22.04 18.33
C LEU A 66 0.47 -21.37 17.79
N GLY A 67 0.39 -20.86 16.58
CA GLY A 67 1.45 -20.06 15.99
C GLY A 67 1.37 -18.59 16.42
N ALA A 68 2.17 -17.75 15.82
CA ALA A 68 2.08 -16.31 15.99
C ALA A 68 0.69 -15.80 15.56
N ALA A 69 0.00 -15.12 16.47
CA ALA A 69 -1.34 -14.59 16.24
C ALA A 69 -1.33 -13.50 15.15
N ASP A 70 -2.37 -13.49 14.34
CA ASP A 70 -2.66 -12.43 13.40
C ASP A 70 -3.95 -11.68 13.77
N TYR A 71 -4.21 -10.57 13.08
CA TYR A 71 -5.44 -9.81 13.23
C TYR A 71 -5.84 -9.10 11.93
N LYS A 72 -7.12 -8.83 11.80
CA LYS A 72 -7.69 -7.97 10.77
C LYS A 72 -8.72 -7.05 11.41
N LEU A 73 -8.44 -5.75 11.39
CA LEU A 73 -9.25 -4.75 12.07
C LEU A 73 -9.72 -3.67 11.08
N ALA A 74 -10.91 -3.16 11.28
CA ALA A 74 -11.45 -2.03 10.52
C ALA A 74 -12.41 -1.24 11.38
N VAL A 75 -12.42 0.09 11.23
CA VAL A 75 -13.38 1.00 11.86
C VAL A 75 -13.87 2.02 10.85
N HIS A 76 -15.11 2.42 10.99
CA HIS A 76 -15.69 3.56 10.27
C HIS A 76 -15.70 4.76 11.19
N LEU A 77 -15.25 5.88 10.67
CA LEU A 77 -15.17 7.15 11.39
C LEU A 77 -16.42 7.99 11.11
N PRO A 78 -16.74 8.95 12.01
CA PRO A 78 -17.94 9.79 11.87
C PRO A 78 -17.97 10.64 10.61
N ASP A 79 -16.80 11.00 10.07
CA ASP A 79 -16.65 11.76 8.82
C ASP A 79 -16.90 10.91 7.56
N GLY A 80 -17.21 9.60 7.72
CA GLY A 80 -17.46 8.65 6.64
C GLY A 80 -16.20 7.92 6.14
N ARG A 81 -15.00 8.30 6.59
CA ARG A 81 -13.76 7.60 6.26
C ARG A 81 -13.68 6.26 6.99
N SER A 82 -12.84 5.41 6.48
CA SER A 82 -12.52 4.13 7.13
C SER A 82 -11.03 4.04 7.38
N ALA A 83 -10.68 3.54 8.58
CA ALA A 83 -9.32 3.13 8.89
C ALA A 83 -9.30 1.62 9.14
N TYR A 84 -8.26 0.94 8.65
CA TYR A 84 -8.18 -0.50 8.72
C TYR A 84 -6.74 -1.02 8.69
N THR A 85 -6.57 -2.24 9.18
CA THR A 85 -5.29 -2.96 9.06
C THR A 85 -5.26 -3.79 7.79
N PHE A 86 -4.10 -3.80 7.13
CA PHE A 86 -3.87 -4.55 5.90
C PHE A 86 -2.52 -5.25 5.93
N CYS A 87 -2.40 -6.38 5.19
CA CYS A 87 -1.16 -7.15 5.11
C CYS A 87 -0.45 -7.30 6.47
N MET A 88 -1.18 -7.77 7.49
CA MET A 88 -0.61 -8.06 8.80
C MET A 88 0.42 -9.18 8.68
N CYS A 89 1.56 -8.96 9.30
CA CYS A 89 2.75 -9.81 9.26
C CYS A 89 3.10 -10.30 10.68
N PRO A 90 2.59 -11.48 11.10
CA PRO A 90 2.94 -12.07 12.39
C PRO A 90 4.42 -12.43 12.44
N GLY A 91 5.09 -12.18 13.58
CA GLY A 91 6.52 -12.43 13.72
C GLY A 91 7.34 -11.81 12.60
N GLY A 92 6.96 -10.61 12.16
CA GLY A 92 7.46 -9.98 10.96
C GLY A 92 8.28 -8.73 11.20
N GLU A 93 8.76 -8.18 10.11
CA GLU A 93 9.62 -7.00 10.07
C GLU A 93 9.02 -5.95 9.13
N VAL A 94 9.23 -4.66 9.43
CA VAL A 94 8.99 -3.57 8.50
C VAL A 94 10.16 -3.50 7.50
N VAL A 95 9.83 -3.43 6.21
CA VAL A 95 10.83 -3.48 5.13
C VAL A 95 10.77 -2.22 4.27
N CYS A 96 11.90 -1.89 3.64
CA CYS A 96 11.97 -0.84 2.64
C CYS A 96 11.28 -1.30 1.35
N ALA A 97 10.31 -0.52 0.89
CA ALA A 97 9.57 -0.74 -0.35
C ALA A 97 9.71 0.45 -1.32
N ALA A 98 10.73 1.27 -1.14
CA ALA A 98 11.02 2.38 -2.01
C ALA A 98 11.35 1.88 -3.43
N SER A 99 10.76 2.50 -4.44
CA SER A 99 10.99 2.20 -5.85
C SER A 99 11.33 3.46 -6.68
N GLU A 100 11.43 4.61 -6.02
CA GLU A 100 11.81 5.88 -6.61
C GLU A 100 12.96 6.49 -5.82
N GLU A 101 13.87 7.15 -6.51
CA GLU A 101 15.05 7.76 -5.90
C GLU A 101 14.64 8.88 -4.93
N GLY A 102 15.13 8.79 -3.70
CA GLY A 102 14.87 9.77 -2.65
C GLY A 102 13.53 9.66 -1.95
N GLY A 103 12.65 8.74 -2.38
CA GLY A 103 11.39 8.45 -1.71
C GLY A 103 11.53 7.36 -0.63
N VAL A 104 10.80 7.47 0.48
CA VAL A 104 10.73 6.44 1.52
C VAL A 104 9.33 5.85 1.56
N VAL A 105 9.25 4.57 1.25
CA VAL A 105 8.02 3.77 1.36
C VAL A 105 8.32 2.53 2.17
N VAL A 106 7.43 2.18 3.08
CA VAL A 106 7.56 0.98 3.91
C VAL A 106 6.48 -0.05 3.55
N ASN A 107 6.79 -1.30 3.81
CA ASN A 107 5.87 -2.42 3.76
C ASN A 107 6.22 -3.39 4.90
N GLY A 108 5.53 -4.52 5.03
CA GLY A 108 5.82 -5.55 6.01
C GLY A 108 6.08 -6.90 5.36
N MET A 109 6.86 -7.70 6.07
CA MET A 109 7.20 -9.05 5.64
C MET A 109 7.28 -9.98 6.86
N SER A 110 6.79 -11.21 6.76
CA SER A 110 7.06 -12.27 7.72
C SER A 110 8.03 -13.26 7.11
N ARG A 111 8.93 -13.77 7.95
CA ARG A 111 9.67 -14.99 7.61
C ARG A 111 8.70 -16.18 7.61
N PHE A 112 9.07 -17.26 6.96
CA PHE A 112 8.25 -18.48 6.95
C PHE A 112 7.92 -19.01 8.34
N ALA A 113 8.90 -18.97 9.26
CA ALA A 113 8.72 -19.41 10.63
C ALA A 113 7.83 -18.49 11.48
N ARG A 114 7.62 -17.23 11.09
CA ARG A 114 6.86 -16.22 11.84
C ARG A 114 7.32 -16.07 13.29
N ASP A 115 8.64 -16.15 13.51
CA ASP A 115 9.31 -16.23 14.81
C ASP A 115 9.99 -14.92 15.24
N GLY A 116 9.74 -13.83 14.52
CA GLY A 116 10.23 -12.51 14.89
C GLY A 116 9.56 -11.97 16.16
N ALA A 117 10.26 -11.06 16.83
CA ALA A 117 9.80 -10.46 18.07
C ALA A 117 8.56 -9.58 17.90
N ASN A 118 8.40 -8.96 16.73
CA ASN A 118 7.31 -8.03 16.44
C ASN A 118 6.26 -8.65 15.52
N ALA A 119 5.04 -8.21 15.73
CA ALA A 119 3.95 -8.23 14.74
C ALA A 119 3.86 -6.88 14.09
N ASN A 120 3.60 -6.78 12.79
CA ASN A 120 3.31 -5.51 12.15
C ASN A 120 2.14 -5.60 11.17
N ALA A 121 1.47 -4.48 10.96
CA ALA A 121 0.43 -4.33 9.94
C ALA A 121 0.49 -2.94 9.33
N ALA A 122 0.07 -2.80 8.08
CA ALA A 122 -0.34 -1.49 7.59
C ALA A 122 -1.55 -1.01 8.39
N LEU A 123 -1.54 0.23 8.82
CA LEU A 123 -2.68 0.96 9.36
C LEU A 123 -2.99 2.09 8.38
N LEU A 124 -4.07 1.91 7.62
CA LEU A 124 -4.39 2.67 6.42
C LEU A 124 -5.71 3.42 6.54
N VAL A 125 -5.75 4.57 5.89
CA VAL A 125 -6.97 5.38 5.67
C VAL A 125 -7.25 5.43 4.18
N GLY A 126 -8.51 5.23 3.79
CA GLY A 126 -8.94 5.36 2.41
C GLY A 126 -8.80 6.80 1.92
N VAL A 127 -8.27 6.96 0.70
CA VAL A 127 -8.19 8.22 -0.03
C VAL A 127 -8.79 8.03 -1.42
N GLY A 128 -9.46 9.04 -1.92
CA GLY A 128 -10.17 9.00 -3.20
C GLY A 128 -9.91 10.21 -4.09
N PRO A 129 -10.51 10.23 -5.28
CA PRO A 129 -10.39 11.34 -6.23
C PRO A 129 -10.67 12.70 -5.60
N GLU A 130 -11.60 12.78 -4.67
CA GLU A 130 -11.94 13.99 -3.91
C GLU A 130 -10.78 14.57 -3.11
N ASP A 131 -9.80 13.71 -2.75
CA ASP A 131 -8.62 14.09 -1.99
C ASP A 131 -7.45 14.51 -2.89
N PHE A 132 -7.50 14.22 -4.20
CA PHE A 132 -6.37 14.43 -5.10
C PHE A 132 -6.23 15.89 -5.57
N GLY A 133 -7.31 16.66 -5.51
CA GLY A 133 -7.31 18.10 -5.80
C GLY A 133 -7.11 18.46 -7.27
N SER A 134 -7.30 17.51 -8.19
CA SER A 134 -7.22 17.65 -9.62
C SER A 134 -8.01 16.52 -10.30
N ASP A 135 -8.63 16.80 -11.43
CA ASP A 135 -9.33 15.80 -12.27
C ASP A 135 -8.38 15.05 -13.21
N HIS A 136 -7.07 15.39 -13.19
CA HIS A 136 -6.09 14.71 -14.04
C HIS A 136 -5.99 13.23 -13.66
N PRO A 137 -6.03 12.29 -14.63
CA PRO A 137 -6.04 10.84 -14.32
C PRO A 137 -4.88 10.37 -13.45
N LEU A 138 -3.72 11.01 -13.54
CA LEU A 138 -2.52 10.69 -12.75
C LEU A 138 -2.40 11.50 -11.45
N ALA A 139 -3.37 12.32 -11.08
CA ALA A 139 -3.30 13.14 -9.85
C ALA A 139 -3.08 12.30 -8.59
N GLY A 140 -3.68 11.10 -8.52
CA GLY A 140 -3.44 10.14 -7.45
C GLY A 140 -1.99 9.62 -7.43
N VAL A 141 -1.34 9.47 -8.59
CA VAL A 141 0.09 9.12 -8.72
C VAL A 141 0.97 10.26 -8.23
N GLU A 142 0.68 11.48 -8.67
CA GLU A 142 1.44 12.68 -8.32
C GLU A 142 1.30 13.00 -6.83
N ARG A 143 0.10 12.82 -6.28
CA ARG A 143 -0.17 13.06 -4.87
C ARG A 143 0.21 11.91 -3.94
N ALA A 144 0.37 10.71 -4.46
CA ALA A 144 1.04 9.64 -3.75
C ALA A 144 2.56 9.88 -3.59
N ALA A 145 3.05 11.02 -4.03
CA ALA A 145 4.24 11.67 -3.48
C ALA A 145 4.08 12.09 -1.98
N PHE A 146 3.08 11.55 -1.29
CA PHE A 146 3.08 11.34 0.17
C PHE A 146 4.20 10.40 0.62
N GLU A 147 5.09 10.12 -0.27
CA GLU A 147 6.37 9.55 0.05
C GLU A 147 7.10 10.60 0.85
N ALA A 148 7.33 10.28 2.10
CA ALA A 148 8.16 11.12 2.95
C ALA A 148 9.52 11.26 2.26
N ALA A 149 9.54 12.18 1.32
CA ALA A 149 10.78 12.57 0.70
C ALA A 149 11.72 12.93 1.83
N ARG A 150 12.81 12.20 1.98
CA ARG A 150 13.92 12.61 2.84
C ARG A 150 13.45 13.21 4.16
N SER A 151 12.65 12.41 4.83
CA SER A 151 11.92 12.74 6.01
C SER A 151 12.75 13.51 7.03
N ALA A 152 12.20 14.55 7.54
CA ALA A 152 12.39 15.02 8.92
C ALA A 152 13.82 14.90 9.49
N GLY A 153 14.87 15.07 8.69
CA GLY A 153 16.26 15.17 9.18
C GLY A 153 17.02 13.85 9.34
N GLY A 154 16.47 12.73 8.87
CA GLY A 154 17.20 11.46 8.86
C GLY A 154 18.17 11.30 7.69
N GLU A 155 19.03 10.28 7.78
CA GLU A 155 19.87 9.84 6.67
C GLU A 155 19.03 9.28 5.51
N ALA A 156 19.64 9.13 4.33
CA ALA A 156 18.98 8.62 3.15
C ALA A 156 18.30 7.27 3.42
N TYR A 157 17.00 7.19 3.12
CA TYR A 157 16.14 6.00 3.30
C TYR A 157 15.88 5.56 4.75
N GLN A 158 16.21 6.36 5.76
CA GLN A 158 15.65 6.18 7.09
C GLN A 158 14.16 6.49 7.06
N ALA A 159 13.35 5.62 7.66
CA ALA A 159 11.91 5.81 7.70
C ALA A 159 11.51 6.73 8.86
N PRO A 160 10.60 7.70 8.64
CA PRO A 160 10.05 8.48 9.74
C PRO A 160 9.27 7.57 10.68
N ALA A 161 9.45 7.75 11.99
CA ALA A 161 8.77 6.94 12.99
C ALA A 161 8.35 7.75 14.20
N GLN A 162 7.28 7.29 14.83
CA GLN A 162 6.70 7.87 16.03
C GLN A 162 6.07 6.78 16.90
N THR A 163 6.11 6.92 18.20
CA THR A 163 5.32 6.04 19.08
C THR A 163 3.84 6.41 19.03
N VAL A 164 2.97 5.42 19.22
CA VAL A 164 1.53 5.66 19.27
C VAL A 164 1.17 6.65 20.39
N GLY A 165 1.84 6.55 21.54
CA GLY A 165 1.59 7.47 22.66
C GLY A 165 1.91 8.92 22.32
N ASP A 166 3.04 9.17 21.66
CA ASP A 166 3.44 10.52 21.25
C ASP A 166 2.56 11.06 20.11
N PHE A 167 2.19 10.21 19.16
CA PHE A 167 1.29 10.56 18.07
C PHE A 167 -0.09 11.02 18.60
N LEU A 168 -0.66 10.25 19.53
CA LEU A 168 -1.93 10.60 20.17
C LEU A 168 -1.82 11.87 21.05
N ALA A 169 -0.65 12.11 21.61
CA ALA A 169 -0.37 13.32 22.40
C ALA A 169 0.00 14.55 21.54
N GLY A 170 0.09 14.41 20.20
CA GLY A 170 0.42 15.50 19.28
C GLY A 170 1.84 16.04 19.45
N ARG A 171 2.81 15.20 19.75
CA ARG A 171 4.21 15.61 19.94
C ARG A 171 5.16 14.65 19.22
N ALA A 172 6.26 15.16 18.71
CA ALA A 172 7.32 14.34 18.10
C ALA A 172 7.88 13.31 19.10
N SER A 173 8.22 12.12 18.61
CA SER A 173 8.96 11.14 19.39
C SER A 173 10.46 11.44 19.38
N ALA A 174 11.11 11.14 20.53
CA ALA A 174 12.56 10.94 20.62
C ALA A 174 12.83 9.43 20.64
N ALA A 175 14.09 9.02 20.57
CA ALA A 175 14.46 7.61 20.69
C ALA A 175 13.96 6.99 22.01
N GLY A 176 13.66 5.65 22.04
CA GLY A 176 13.37 4.95 23.29
C GLY A 176 11.99 4.34 23.43
N ALA A 177 11.37 3.90 22.32
CA ALA A 177 10.12 3.11 22.37
C ALA A 177 10.33 1.75 23.06
N SER A 178 9.27 1.23 23.71
CA SER A 178 9.27 -0.13 24.31
C SER A 178 9.32 -1.22 23.23
N VAL A 179 8.67 -0.99 22.08
CA VAL A 179 8.79 -1.82 20.89
C VAL A 179 9.97 -1.30 20.07
N ARG A 180 10.90 -2.18 19.75
CA ARG A 180 12.05 -1.82 18.91
C ARG A 180 11.66 -1.87 17.45
N PRO A 181 11.81 -0.77 16.66
CA PRO A 181 11.55 -0.79 15.24
C PRO A 181 12.38 -1.84 14.51
N THR A 182 11.77 -2.57 13.58
CA THR A 182 12.46 -3.61 12.81
C THR A 182 12.98 -3.13 11.46
N TYR A 183 12.65 -1.92 11.03
CA TYR A 183 13.08 -1.38 9.75
C TYR A 183 14.62 -1.32 9.64
N ALA A 184 15.17 -2.12 8.72
CA ALA A 184 16.60 -2.40 8.64
C ALA A 184 17.49 -1.18 8.31
N ARG A 185 16.92 -0.15 7.65
CA ARG A 185 17.63 1.10 7.35
C ARG A 185 17.69 2.09 8.51
N GLY A 186 17.08 1.71 9.66
CA GLY A 186 16.92 2.59 10.80
C GLY A 186 15.76 3.58 10.62
N VAL A 187 15.32 4.14 11.74
CA VAL A 187 14.22 5.11 11.76
C VAL A 187 14.70 6.49 12.19
N ALA A 188 14.06 7.52 11.62
CA ALA A 188 14.17 8.90 12.07
C ALA A 188 12.96 9.23 12.94
N TRP A 189 13.18 9.41 14.24
CA TRP A 189 12.12 9.77 15.18
C TRP A 189 11.64 11.19 14.91
N CYS A 190 10.35 11.36 14.68
CA CYS A 190 9.76 12.63 14.30
C CYS A 190 8.30 12.73 14.71
N ASP A 191 7.61 13.75 14.22
CA ASP A 191 6.15 13.85 14.18
C ASP A 191 5.67 13.39 12.80
N LEU A 192 4.93 12.28 12.74
CA LEU A 192 4.39 11.74 11.48
C LEU A 192 3.35 12.65 10.83
N ARG A 193 2.77 13.61 11.58
CA ARG A 193 1.89 14.63 11.01
C ARG A 193 2.62 15.54 10.01
N ALA A 194 3.95 15.64 10.10
CA ALA A 194 4.76 16.37 9.12
C ALA A 194 4.94 15.60 7.79
N CYS A 195 4.69 14.29 7.79
CA CYS A 195 4.88 13.41 6.63
C CYS A 195 3.56 12.95 6.00
N LEU A 196 2.48 12.93 6.77
CA LEU A 196 1.16 12.47 6.33
C LEU A 196 0.26 13.68 5.97
N PRO A 197 -0.70 13.51 5.04
CA PRO A 197 -1.78 14.49 4.90
C PRO A 197 -2.52 14.67 6.23
N GLY A 198 -2.88 15.92 6.55
CA GLY A 198 -3.52 16.25 7.84
C GLY A 198 -4.75 15.37 8.11
N PHE A 199 -5.64 15.21 7.13
CA PHE A 199 -6.84 14.40 7.27
C PHE A 199 -6.54 12.89 7.49
N VAL A 200 -5.43 12.38 6.94
CA VAL A 200 -4.99 10.99 7.19
C VAL A 200 -4.50 10.87 8.63
N ALA A 201 -3.67 11.80 9.09
CA ALA A 201 -3.15 11.79 10.45
C ALA A 201 -4.28 11.92 11.49
N ASP A 202 -5.28 12.77 11.23
CA ASP A 202 -6.45 12.94 12.10
C ASP A 202 -7.30 11.67 12.13
N ALA A 203 -7.56 11.06 10.98
CA ALA A 203 -8.28 9.80 10.89
C ALA A 203 -7.56 8.65 11.62
N LEU A 204 -6.22 8.57 11.54
CA LEU A 204 -5.44 7.60 12.29
C LEU A 204 -5.53 7.82 13.79
N ALA A 205 -5.45 9.08 14.25
CA ALA A 205 -5.57 9.43 15.67
C ALA A 205 -6.93 9.06 16.23
N GLU A 206 -8.01 9.27 15.47
CA GLU A 206 -9.37 8.87 15.87
C GLU A 206 -9.56 7.35 15.83
N ALA A 207 -8.97 6.67 14.85
CA ALA A 207 -9.11 5.23 14.67
C ALA A 207 -8.39 4.42 15.74
N LEU A 208 -7.21 4.83 16.19
CA LEU A 208 -6.38 4.07 17.14
C LEU A 208 -7.13 3.63 18.39
N PRO A 209 -7.82 4.52 19.15
CA PRO A 209 -8.57 4.10 20.32
C PRO A 209 -9.79 3.24 19.98
N LEU A 210 -10.37 3.36 18.79
CA LEU A 210 -11.47 2.51 18.35
C LEU A 210 -10.99 1.09 18.00
N LEU A 211 -9.80 0.98 17.41
CA LEU A 211 -9.15 -0.29 17.10
C LEU A 211 -8.70 -1.00 18.38
N ASP A 212 -8.23 -0.25 19.38
CA ASP A 212 -7.85 -0.78 20.70
C ASP A 212 -9.02 -1.47 21.41
N ARG A 213 -10.25 -0.96 21.24
CA ARG A 213 -11.46 -1.61 21.76
C ARG A 213 -11.74 -2.96 21.11
N ARG A 214 -11.23 -3.18 19.88
CA ARG A 214 -11.40 -4.46 19.14
C ARG A 214 -10.28 -5.45 19.42
N LEU A 215 -9.06 -4.94 19.60
CA LEU A 215 -7.87 -5.72 19.97
C LEU A 215 -7.13 -4.95 21.05
N ARG A 216 -7.31 -5.36 22.28
CA ARG A 216 -6.72 -4.69 23.46
C ARG A 216 -5.19 -4.62 23.35
N GLY A 217 -4.66 -3.42 23.50
CA GLY A 217 -3.25 -3.11 23.34
C GLY A 217 -2.84 -2.71 21.93
N PHE A 218 -3.79 -2.58 21.00
CA PHE A 218 -3.50 -2.08 19.66
C PHE A 218 -3.00 -0.62 19.67
N ALA A 219 -3.53 0.22 20.57
CA ALA A 219 -3.06 1.58 20.79
C ALA A 219 -2.08 1.68 21.98
N ASP A 220 -1.30 0.64 22.26
CA ASP A 220 -0.25 0.69 23.29
C ASP A 220 0.68 1.87 23.03
N ALA A 221 0.97 2.66 24.06
CA ALA A 221 1.75 3.89 23.92
C ALA A 221 3.18 3.65 23.39
N GLY A 222 3.73 2.45 23.63
CA GLY A 222 5.06 2.05 23.18
C GLY A 222 5.08 1.34 21.83
N ALA A 223 3.92 1.08 21.19
CA ALA A 223 3.85 0.61 19.82
C ALA A 223 4.45 1.65 18.88
N VAL A 224 5.06 1.20 17.78
CA VAL A 224 5.77 2.08 16.85
C VAL A 224 5.03 2.16 15.52
N MET A 225 4.80 3.37 15.06
CA MET A 225 4.32 3.67 13.72
C MET A 225 5.51 4.11 12.87
N THR A 226 5.72 3.45 11.74
CA THR A 226 6.77 3.74 10.76
C THR A 226 6.13 4.17 9.45
N GLY A 227 6.44 5.36 8.99
CA GLY A 227 5.88 5.96 7.77
C GLY A 227 6.84 5.83 6.57
N VAL A 228 6.31 5.96 5.38
CA VAL A 228 4.89 6.00 5.05
C VAL A 228 4.52 4.74 4.27
N GLU A 229 3.30 4.25 4.38
CA GLU A 229 2.80 3.20 3.50
C GLU A 229 1.77 3.83 2.55
N THR A 230 2.20 4.11 1.33
CA THR A 230 1.44 4.82 0.30
C THR A 230 1.23 4.01 -0.96
N ARG A 231 1.71 2.75 -0.95
CA ARG A 231 1.64 1.83 -2.08
C ARG A 231 0.82 0.58 -1.75
N SER A 232 -0.37 0.82 -1.18
CA SER A 232 -1.30 -0.26 -0.84
C SER A 232 -2.02 -0.83 -2.07
N SER A 233 -2.24 -0.01 -3.11
CA SER A 233 -2.79 -0.41 -4.41
C SER A 233 -2.54 0.66 -5.47
N SER A 234 -2.96 0.40 -6.73
CA SER A 234 -2.84 1.38 -7.82
C SER A 234 -3.74 2.59 -7.57
N PRO A 235 -3.23 3.82 -7.68
CA PRO A 235 -4.02 5.05 -7.63
C PRO A 235 -4.75 5.36 -8.94
N VAL A 236 -4.52 4.55 -9.97
CA VAL A 236 -5.12 4.71 -11.30
C VAL A 236 -5.75 3.41 -11.77
N ARG A 237 -6.72 3.54 -12.69
CA ARG A 237 -7.23 2.45 -13.49
C ARG A 237 -6.98 2.74 -14.95
N ILE A 238 -6.38 1.81 -15.66
CA ILE A 238 -6.27 1.84 -17.12
C ILE A 238 -7.57 1.29 -17.66
N VAL A 239 -8.35 2.14 -18.33
CA VAL A 239 -9.70 1.77 -18.79
C VAL A 239 -9.64 0.66 -19.82
N ARG A 240 -10.44 -0.38 -19.63
CA ARG A 240 -10.56 -1.55 -20.55
C ARG A 240 -11.94 -1.58 -21.21
N ASP A 241 -11.97 -2.11 -22.42
CA ASP A 241 -13.20 -2.53 -23.09
C ASP A 241 -13.67 -3.93 -22.61
N ASP A 242 -14.75 -4.42 -23.20
CA ASP A 242 -15.30 -5.75 -22.86
C ASP A 242 -14.40 -6.92 -23.28
N ALA A 243 -13.49 -6.70 -24.24
CA ALA A 243 -12.45 -7.65 -24.65
C ALA A 243 -11.18 -7.55 -23.77
N LEU A 244 -11.21 -6.76 -22.69
CA LEU A 244 -10.11 -6.48 -21.77
C LEU A 244 -8.92 -5.75 -22.38
N GLN A 245 -9.12 -5.09 -23.53
CA GLN A 245 -8.11 -4.25 -24.14
C GLN A 245 -8.19 -2.82 -23.62
N ALA A 246 -7.06 -2.11 -23.62
CA ALA A 246 -7.01 -0.71 -23.24
C ALA A 246 -7.83 0.14 -24.21
N ARG A 247 -8.63 1.06 -23.67
CA ARG A 247 -9.28 2.10 -24.47
C ARG A 247 -8.29 3.23 -24.77
N VAL A 248 -8.46 3.85 -25.93
CA VAL A 248 -7.75 5.07 -26.31
C VAL A 248 -8.61 6.28 -25.93
N GLU A 249 -8.01 7.31 -25.38
CA GLU A 249 -8.70 8.52 -24.93
C GLU A 249 -9.40 9.22 -26.11
N GLY A 250 -10.68 9.54 -25.92
CA GLY A 250 -11.50 10.18 -26.96
C GLY A 250 -11.86 9.29 -28.15
N ALA A 251 -11.45 8.03 -28.17
CA ALA A 251 -11.83 7.10 -29.22
C ALA A 251 -13.32 6.70 -29.12
N PRO A 252 -14.04 6.59 -30.26
CA PRO A 252 -15.42 6.08 -30.24
C PRO A 252 -15.47 4.59 -29.83
N ASP A 253 -16.66 4.12 -29.44
CA ASP A 253 -16.84 2.74 -28.97
C ASP A 253 -16.56 1.67 -30.04
N ASP A 254 -16.64 2.03 -31.32
CA ASP A 254 -16.33 1.18 -32.47
C ASP A 254 -14.89 1.34 -32.99
N ALA A 255 -14.01 2.01 -32.22
CA ALA A 255 -12.60 2.16 -32.58
C ALA A 255 -11.90 0.79 -32.73
N PRO A 256 -10.87 0.72 -33.60
CA PRO A 256 -10.10 -0.49 -33.76
C PRO A 256 -9.45 -0.93 -32.42
N GLU A 257 -9.29 -2.25 -32.28
CA GLU A 257 -8.63 -2.84 -31.11
C GLU A 257 -7.23 -2.23 -30.87
N SER A 258 -6.96 -1.85 -29.62
CA SER A 258 -5.65 -1.31 -29.25
C SER A 258 -4.53 -2.35 -29.26
N GLY A 259 -4.88 -3.63 -29.08
CA GLY A 259 -3.92 -4.72 -28.90
C GLY A 259 -3.18 -4.70 -27.57
N LEU A 260 -3.43 -3.73 -26.69
CA LEU A 260 -2.83 -3.62 -25.37
C LEU A 260 -3.80 -4.18 -24.31
N TYR A 261 -3.34 -5.12 -23.51
CA TYR A 261 -4.11 -5.78 -22.43
C TYR A 261 -3.57 -5.37 -21.05
N PRO A 262 -4.09 -4.31 -20.42
CA PRO A 262 -3.71 -3.96 -19.05
C PRO A 262 -4.18 -5.04 -18.08
N CYS A 263 -3.31 -5.44 -17.13
CA CYS A 263 -3.54 -6.59 -16.30
C CYS A 263 -3.11 -6.37 -14.84
N GLY A 264 -3.88 -6.92 -13.94
CA GLY A 264 -3.54 -7.05 -12.53
C GLY A 264 -3.66 -5.76 -11.73
N GLU A 265 -2.84 -5.65 -10.69
CA GLU A 265 -2.91 -4.57 -9.70
C GLU A 265 -2.51 -3.22 -10.29
N GLY A 266 -1.47 -3.19 -11.11
CA GLY A 266 -1.04 -1.95 -11.77
C GLY A 266 -2.10 -1.35 -12.69
N ALA A 267 -2.84 -2.22 -13.38
CA ALA A 267 -3.95 -1.78 -14.22
C ALA A 267 -5.22 -1.35 -13.44
N GLY A 268 -5.21 -1.48 -12.10
CA GLY A 268 -6.31 -1.05 -11.24
C GLY A 268 -7.44 -2.07 -11.06
N TYR A 269 -7.26 -3.33 -11.47
CA TYR A 269 -8.30 -4.39 -11.42
C TYR A 269 -8.06 -5.44 -10.34
N ALA A 270 -7.05 -5.27 -9.53
CA ALA A 270 -6.72 -6.14 -8.41
C ALA A 270 -6.17 -5.32 -7.23
N GLY A 271 -6.28 -5.88 -6.03
CA GLY A 271 -5.75 -5.27 -4.80
C GLY A 271 -4.98 -6.29 -3.95
N GLY A 272 -4.28 -7.24 -4.59
CA GLY A 272 -3.47 -8.25 -3.91
C GLY A 272 -3.09 -9.42 -4.83
N ILE A 273 -2.22 -10.30 -4.34
CA ILE A 273 -1.57 -11.37 -5.11
C ILE A 273 -2.58 -12.27 -5.81
N MET A 274 -3.58 -12.79 -5.08
CA MET A 274 -4.56 -13.73 -5.63
C MET A 274 -5.48 -13.06 -6.66
N SER A 275 -5.98 -11.85 -6.37
CA SER A 275 -6.82 -11.12 -7.31
C SER A 275 -6.06 -10.72 -8.58
N ALA A 276 -4.77 -10.37 -8.46
CA ALA A 276 -3.91 -10.09 -9.61
C ALA A 276 -3.69 -11.34 -10.47
N ALA A 277 -3.46 -12.50 -9.85
CA ALA A 277 -3.35 -13.77 -10.56
C ALA A 277 -4.65 -14.15 -11.30
N CYS A 278 -5.81 -13.97 -10.66
CA CYS A 278 -7.11 -14.20 -11.27
C CYS A 278 -7.36 -13.27 -12.47
N ASP A 279 -7.03 -11.99 -12.34
CA ASP A 279 -7.13 -11.05 -13.45
C ASP A 279 -6.18 -11.42 -14.60
N GLY A 280 -4.96 -11.86 -14.29
CA GLY A 280 -3.99 -12.39 -15.25
C GLY A 280 -4.55 -13.57 -16.05
N LEU A 281 -5.22 -14.51 -15.40
CA LEU A 281 -5.88 -15.65 -16.06
C LEU A 281 -7.03 -15.20 -16.96
N ARG A 282 -7.81 -14.21 -16.55
CA ARG A 282 -8.89 -13.63 -17.36
C ARG A 282 -8.34 -12.98 -18.63
N VAL A 283 -7.31 -12.15 -18.49
CA VAL A 283 -6.64 -11.49 -19.61
C VAL A 283 -5.99 -12.51 -20.55
N ALA A 284 -5.31 -13.51 -20.02
CA ALA A 284 -4.70 -14.56 -20.84
C ALA A 284 -5.75 -15.35 -21.66
N ARG A 285 -6.92 -15.63 -21.08
CA ARG A 285 -8.04 -16.29 -21.79
C ARG A 285 -8.60 -15.39 -22.89
N ALA A 286 -8.83 -14.10 -22.62
CA ALA A 286 -9.31 -13.15 -23.61
C ALA A 286 -8.32 -13.01 -24.77
N LEU A 287 -7.04 -12.92 -24.47
CA LEU A 287 -5.98 -12.88 -25.46
C LEU A 287 -5.94 -14.16 -26.31
N ALA A 288 -6.01 -15.33 -25.69
CA ALA A 288 -5.98 -16.61 -26.39
C ALA A 288 -7.19 -16.80 -27.30
N SER A 289 -8.38 -16.36 -26.91
CA SER A 289 -9.59 -16.45 -27.72
C SER A 289 -9.56 -15.56 -28.97
N ALA A 290 -8.65 -14.57 -28.99
CA ALA A 290 -8.45 -13.70 -30.17
C ALA A 290 -7.53 -14.33 -31.25
N PHE A 291 -6.99 -15.53 -30.99
CA PHE A 291 -6.23 -16.30 -31.97
C PHE A 291 -7.03 -17.55 -32.37
N GLU A 292 -7.31 -17.69 -33.66
CA GLU A 292 -7.91 -18.94 -34.16
C GLU A 292 -6.91 -20.10 -33.99
N PRO A 293 -7.37 -21.29 -33.58
CA PRO A 293 -6.52 -22.48 -33.60
C PRO A 293 -6.09 -22.76 -35.04
N ARG A 294 -4.79 -22.85 -35.25
CA ARG A 294 -4.26 -23.31 -36.55
C ARG A 294 -4.35 -24.81 -36.67
#